data_e59dc4b5f09bf3d2d457c6f9ea15cd28
#
_entry.id   e59dc4b5f09bf3d2d457c6f9ea15cd28
#
_cell.length_a   1.000
_cell.length_b   1.000
_cell.length_c   1.000
_cell.angle_alpha   90.00
_cell.angle_beta   90.00
_cell.angle_gamma   90.00
#
_symmetry.space_group_name_H-M   'P 1'
#
loop_
_entity.id
_entity.type
_entity.pdbx_description
1 polymer ?
#
loop_
_entity_poly.entity_id
_entity_poly.type
_entity_poly.pdbx_seq_one_letter_code
_entity_poly.pdbx_strand_id
1 'polypeptide(L)'
;DYKNRTVEIDGVVLKEGDYISLNGSTGVVYNGKVETQAAELSGDFAELMTLADKYTRLQVRTNADTPHDAEVARNFGAVGIGLCRTEHMFFEGEKIKAMREMILAEDAEGRRKALAKILPYQQADFKGIFKAMAGCPVTVRLLDPPLHEFVPHDLKGQQEMADTMG
;
A
#
# COMPACT_ATOMS: atom_id res chain seq x y z
N ASP A 1 11.58 -7.58 23.03
CA ASP A 1 13.05 -7.51 23.00
C ASP A 1 13.53 -7.55 21.55
N TYR A 2 13.94 -6.39 21.02
CA TYR A 2 14.40 -6.26 19.62
C TYR A 2 15.71 -7.02 19.36
N LYS A 3 16.58 -7.13 20.34
CA LYS A 3 17.89 -7.78 20.17
C LYS A 3 17.75 -9.29 20.02
N ASN A 4 16.85 -9.87 20.81
CA ASN A 4 16.58 -11.32 20.80
C ASN A 4 15.41 -11.68 19.86
N ARG A 5 14.77 -10.66 19.23
CA ARG A 5 13.60 -10.83 18.36
C ARG A 5 12.49 -11.63 19.00
N THR A 6 12.18 -11.27 20.26
CA THR A 6 11.16 -11.92 21.07
C THR A 6 10.19 -10.90 21.65
N VAL A 7 8.97 -11.34 21.88
CA VAL A 7 7.96 -10.62 22.65
C VAL A 7 7.39 -11.55 23.71
N GLU A 8 7.20 -11.04 24.93
CA GLU A 8 6.55 -11.76 26.02
C GLU A 8 5.20 -11.10 26.31
N ILE A 9 4.16 -11.93 26.31
CA ILE A 9 2.78 -11.51 26.59
C ILE A 9 2.20 -12.53 27.56
N ASP A 10 1.81 -12.10 28.76
CA ASP A 10 1.22 -12.93 29.82
C ASP A 10 2.01 -14.21 30.12
N GLY A 11 3.35 -14.11 30.15
CA GLY A 11 4.25 -15.23 30.42
C GLY A 11 4.50 -16.15 29.22
N VAL A 12 3.91 -15.88 28.07
CA VAL A 12 4.18 -16.60 26.82
C VAL A 12 5.22 -15.85 26.01
N VAL A 13 6.34 -16.53 25.72
CA VAL A 13 7.42 -15.98 24.89
C VAL A 13 7.22 -16.40 23.45
N LEU A 14 7.04 -15.42 22.57
CA LEU A 14 6.94 -15.59 21.12
C LEU A 14 8.25 -15.14 20.46
N LYS A 15 8.64 -15.81 19.39
CA LYS A 15 9.84 -15.52 18.62
C LYS A 15 9.47 -15.03 17.23
N GLU A 16 10.40 -14.35 16.57
CA GLU A 16 10.26 -14.01 15.16
C GLU A 16 9.97 -15.26 14.32
N GLY A 17 8.91 -15.22 13.51
CA GLY A 17 8.42 -16.35 12.71
C GLY A 17 7.27 -17.13 13.34
N ASP A 18 6.98 -16.94 14.62
CA ASP A 18 5.83 -17.57 15.26
C ASP A 18 4.52 -16.95 14.75
N TYR A 19 3.51 -17.80 14.54
CA TYR A 19 2.19 -17.33 14.14
C TYR A 19 1.40 -16.83 15.33
N ILE A 20 0.80 -15.67 15.18
CA ILE A 20 -0.21 -15.14 16.10
C ILE A 20 -1.45 -14.75 15.31
N SER A 21 -2.61 -14.82 15.94
CA SER A 21 -3.87 -14.34 15.36
C SER A 21 -4.45 -13.25 16.24
N LEU A 22 -4.93 -12.18 15.62
CA LEU A 22 -5.44 -10.99 16.30
C LEU A 22 -6.95 -10.87 16.09
N ASN A 23 -7.70 -10.64 17.15
CA ASN A 23 -9.08 -10.21 17.07
C ASN A 23 -9.15 -8.70 17.34
N GLY A 24 -9.25 -7.90 16.27
CA GLY A 24 -9.26 -6.44 16.37
C GLY A 24 -10.49 -5.86 17.09
N SER A 25 -11.60 -6.60 17.16
CA SER A 25 -12.81 -6.15 17.83
C SER A 25 -12.72 -6.29 19.36
N THR A 26 -12.06 -7.32 19.83
CA THR A 26 -11.94 -7.63 21.27
C THR A 26 -10.55 -7.32 21.84
N GLY A 27 -9.56 -7.10 21.00
CA GLY A 27 -8.16 -6.90 21.38
C GLY A 27 -7.46 -8.20 21.81
N VAL A 28 -8.08 -9.37 21.61
CA VAL A 28 -7.50 -10.66 22.01
C VAL A 28 -6.43 -11.09 21.02
N VAL A 29 -5.32 -11.59 21.56
CA VAL A 29 -4.21 -12.19 20.81
C VAL A 29 -4.22 -13.69 21.06
N TYR A 30 -4.29 -14.48 20.01
CA TYR A 30 -4.20 -15.94 20.07
C TYR A 30 -2.80 -16.39 19.72
N ASN A 31 -2.26 -17.31 20.49
CA ASN A 31 -1.00 -17.99 20.17
C ASN A 31 -1.27 -19.04 19.08
N GLY A 32 -0.76 -18.79 17.88
CA GLY A 32 -0.93 -19.68 16.75
C GLY A 32 -1.86 -19.13 15.65
N LYS A 33 -2.01 -19.93 14.59
CA LYS A 33 -2.86 -19.62 13.44
C LYS A 33 -4.28 -20.10 13.71
N VAL A 34 -5.21 -19.16 13.81
CA VAL A 34 -6.66 -19.42 13.89
C VAL A 34 -7.26 -19.36 12.49
N GLU A 35 -8.23 -20.23 12.20
CA GLU A 35 -9.00 -20.15 10.95
C GLU A 35 -9.74 -18.81 10.87
N THR A 36 -9.59 -18.15 9.74
CA THR A 36 -10.23 -16.88 9.44
C THR A 36 -11.17 -17.03 8.24
N GLN A 37 -12.26 -16.29 8.26
CA GLN A 37 -13.15 -16.18 7.11
C GLN A 37 -12.78 -14.92 6.32
N ALA A 38 -12.80 -15.01 5.00
CA ALA A 38 -12.69 -13.83 4.15
C ALA A 38 -13.85 -12.88 4.44
N ALA A 39 -13.58 -11.58 4.44
CA ALA A 39 -14.62 -10.59 4.52
C ALA A 39 -15.41 -10.58 3.21
N GLU A 40 -16.71 -10.90 3.29
CA GLU A 40 -17.60 -10.93 2.14
C GLU A 40 -18.85 -10.07 2.41
N LEU A 41 -19.33 -9.43 1.36
CA LEU A 41 -20.63 -8.77 1.39
C LEU A 41 -21.73 -9.84 1.20
N SER A 42 -22.13 -10.50 2.28
CA SER A 42 -23.09 -11.62 2.23
C SER A 42 -24.22 -11.47 3.28
N GLY A 43 -25.30 -12.22 3.10
CA GLY A 43 -26.43 -12.27 4.04
C GLY A 43 -27.09 -10.91 4.26
N ASP A 44 -27.53 -10.67 5.48
CA ASP A 44 -28.25 -9.45 5.89
C ASP A 44 -27.47 -8.17 5.61
N PHE A 45 -26.12 -8.25 5.65
CA PHE A 45 -25.28 -7.10 5.33
C PHE A 45 -25.36 -6.72 3.85
N ALA A 46 -25.39 -7.70 2.95
CA ALA A 46 -25.58 -7.44 1.51
C ALA A 46 -26.96 -6.86 1.22
N GLU A 47 -28.00 -7.32 1.91
CA GLU A 47 -29.36 -6.75 1.79
C GLU A 47 -29.40 -5.32 2.28
N LEU A 48 -28.77 -5.01 3.42
CA LEU A 48 -28.66 -3.66 3.95
C LEU A 48 -27.93 -2.74 2.97
N MET A 49 -26.81 -3.18 2.39
CA MET A 49 -26.07 -2.40 1.39
C MET A 49 -26.92 -2.15 0.14
N THR A 50 -27.63 -3.15 -0.35
CA THR A 50 -28.57 -3.01 -1.48
C THR A 50 -29.68 -2.00 -1.18
N LEU A 51 -30.18 -1.99 0.05
CA LEU A 51 -31.18 -1.01 0.49
C LEU A 51 -30.56 0.40 0.58
N ALA A 52 -29.37 0.52 1.15
CA ALA A 52 -28.63 1.78 1.25
C ALA A 52 -28.39 2.42 -0.13
N ASP A 53 -28.02 1.63 -1.13
CA ASP A 53 -27.78 2.08 -2.50
C ASP A 53 -28.99 2.74 -3.15
N LYS A 54 -30.22 2.34 -2.78
CA LYS A 54 -31.45 2.96 -3.28
C LYS A 54 -31.65 4.40 -2.79
N TYR A 55 -31.09 4.74 -1.64
CA TYR A 55 -31.25 6.06 -1.00
C TYR A 55 -30.00 6.90 -1.03
N THR A 56 -28.86 6.31 -1.42
CA THR A 56 -27.58 6.99 -1.52
C THR A 56 -27.62 8.09 -2.58
N ARG A 57 -27.21 9.31 -2.20
CA ARG A 57 -27.05 10.46 -3.09
C ARG A 57 -25.60 10.74 -3.43
N LEU A 58 -24.67 10.35 -2.56
CA LEU A 58 -23.21 10.50 -2.73
C LEU A 58 -22.58 9.15 -3.00
N GLN A 59 -21.78 9.08 -4.03
CA GLN A 59 -21.05 7.86 -4.35
C GLN A 59 -19.77 7.76 -3.51
N VAL A 60 -19.49 6.56 -3.00
CA VAL A 60 -18.30 6.28 -2.21
C VAL A 60 -17.17 5.84 -3.15
N ARG A 61 -16.07 6.59 -3.12
CA ARG A 61 -14.82 6.25 -3.82
C ARG A 61 -13.76 5.85 -2.80
N THR A 62 -12.95 4.88 -3.18
CA THR A 62 -11.88 4.35 -2.34
C THR A 62 -10.56 5.11 -2.52
N ASN A 63 -9.62 4.90 -1.60
CA ASN A 63 -8.21 5.11 -1.87
C ASN A 63 -7.61 3.77 -2.31
N ALA A 64 -6.93 3.74 -3.44
CA ALA A 64 -6.23 2.55 -3.94
C ALA A 64 -5.02 3.00 -4.77
N ASP A 65 -3.87 2.40 -4.51
CA ASP A 65 -2.59 2.82 -5.07
C ASP A 65 -1.95 1.70 -5.91
N THR A 66 -2.49 0.48 -5.81
CA THR A 66 -2.04 -0.70 -6.58
C THR A 66 -3.19 -1.34 -7.37
N PRO A 67 -2.90 -2.13 -8.42
CA PRO A 67 -3.91 -2.92 -9.13
C PRO A 67 -4.70 -3.84 -8.20
N HIS A 68 -4.02 -4.49 -7.24
CA HIS A 68 -4.64 -5.38 -6.27
C HIS A 68 -5.64 -4.65 -5.37
N ASP A 69 -5.24 -3.50 -4.81
CA ASP A 69 -6.13 -2.68 -3.97
C ASP A 69 -7.36 -2.23 -4.74
N ALA A 70 -7.17 -1.87 -6.02
CA ALA A 70 -8.26 -1.48 -6.89
C ALA A 70 -9.26 -2.62 -7.13
N GLU A 71 -8.77 -3.85 -7.35
CA GLU A 71 -9.61 -5.04 -7.50
C GLU A 71 -10.39 -5.35 -6.22
N VAL A 72 -9.71 -5.34 -5.06
CA VAL A 72 -10.34 -5.55 -3.75
C VAL A 72 -11.42 -4.51 -3.49
N ALA A 73 -11.10 -3.22 -3.70
CA ALA A 73 -12.07 -2.14 -3.51
C ALA A 73 -13.29 -2.27 -4.43
N ARG A 74 -13.07 -2.69 -5.68
CA ARG A 74 -14.16 -2.94 -6.62
C ARG A 74 -15.07 -4.05 -6.15
N ASN A 75 -14.51 -5.14 -5.62
CA ASN A 75 -15.27 -6.27 -5.08
C ASN A 75 -16.09 -5.87 -3.84
N PHE A 76 -15.63 -4.89 -3.08
CA PHE A 76 -16.36 -4.28 -1.95
C PHE A 76 -17.34 -3.17 -2.37
N GLY A 77 -17.58 -2.98 -3.68
CA GLY A 77 -18.60 -2.06 -4.17
C GLY A 77 -18.15 -0.62 -4.36
N ALA A 78 -16.86 -0.34 -4.34
CA ALA A 78 -16.36 1.00 -4.66
C ALA A 78 -16.71 1.38 -6.10
N VAL A 79 -17.26 2.59 -6.29
CA VAL A 79 -17.69 3.09 -7.60
C VAL A 79 -16.61 3.94 -8.28
N GLY A 80 -15.42 3.99 -7.73
CA GLY A 80 -14.27 4.71 -8.27
C GLY A 80 -13.12 4.81 -7.28
N ILE A 81 -11.99 5.34 -7.74
CA ILE A 81 -10.87 5.75 -6.89
C ILE A 81 -10.94 7.26 -6.69
N GLY A 82 -11.07 7.69 -5.43
CA GLY A 82 -11.07 9.09 -5.02
C GLY A 82 -9.68 9.66 -4.85
N LEU A 83 -8.70 8.79 -4.54
CA LEU A 83 -7.29 9.15 -4.44
C LEU A 83 -6.41 7.95 -4.76
N CYS A 84 -5.61 8.07 -5.83
CA CYS A 84 -4.48 7.21 -6.13
C CYS A 84 -3.21 8.01 -5.86
N ARG A 85 -2.42 7.58 -4.87
CA ARG A 85 -1.18 8.20 -4.43
C ARG A 85 -0.04 7.58 -5.22
N THR A 86 0.44 8.28 -6.22
CA THR A 86 1.44 7.75 -7.15
C THR A 86 2.79 7.45 -6.50
N GLU A 87 3.15 8.15 -5.42
CA GLU A 87 4.34 7.89 -4.64
C GLU A 87 4.34 6.49 -3.99
N HIS A 88 3.18 5.97 -3.60
CA HIS A 88 3.06 4.63 -3.00
C HIS A 88 3.39 3.49 -3.97
N MET A 89 3.38 3.74 -5.26
CA MET A 89 3.78 2.75 -6.27
C MET A 89 5.27 2.41 -6.22
N PHE A 90 6.09 3.19 -5.48
CA PHE A 90 7.56 3.14 -5.54
C PHE A 90 8.25 2.76 -4.24
N PHE A 91 7.53 2.27 -3.22
CA PHE A 91 8.15 1.92 -1.94
C PHE A 91 8.86 0.54 -1.92
N GLU A 92 8.77 -0.26 -2.97
CA GLU A 92 9.28 -1.62 -2.95
C GLU A 92 10.34 -1.90 -4.02
N GLY A 93 11.27 -2.79 -3.69
CA GLY A 93 12.25 -3.38 -4.61
C GLY A 93 13.12 -2.35 -5.34
N GLU A 94 13.31 -2.55 -6.63
CA GLU A 94 14.11 -1.66 -7.48
C GLU A 94 13.43 -0.31 -7.76
N LYS A 95 12.10 -0.24 -7.56
CA LYS A 95 11.34 1.00 -7.76
C LYS A 95 11.79 2.11 -6.81
N ILE A 96 12.04 1.78 -5.53
CA ILE A 96 12.48 2.77 -4.54
C ILE A 96 13.87 3.33 -4.87
N LYS A 97 14.77 2.51 -5.44
CA LYS A 97 16.10 2.98 -5.85
C LYS A 97 15.99 4.01 -6.97
N ALA A 98 15.21 3.69 -8.00
CA ALA A 98 14.99 4.62 -9.12
C ALA A 98 14.35 5.94 -8.67
N MET A 99 13.44 5.88 -7.68
CA MET A 99 12.84 7.08 -7.09
C MET A 99 13.87 7.91 -6.32
N ARG A 100 14.73 7.27 -5.54
CA ARG A 100 15.84 7.94 -4.82
C ARG A 100 16.84 8.58 -5.79
N GLU A 101 17.20 7.89 -6.87
CA GLU A 101 18.04 8.47 -7.94
C GLU A 101 17.40 9.72 -8.53
N MET A 102 16.10 9.70 -8.76
CA MET A 102 15.36 10.87 -9.28
C MET A 102 15.36 12.04 -8.29
N ILE A 103 15.16 11.77 -7.00
CA ILE A 103 15.16 12.79 -5.94
C ILE A 103 16.52 13.42 -5.76
N LEU A 104 17.60 12.61 -5.79
CA LEU A 104 18.97 13.04 -5.53
C LEU A 104 19.69 13.56 -6.78
N ALA A 105 19.08 13.47 -7.95
CA ALA A 105 19.68 13.94 -9.19
C ALA A 105 19.97 15.45 -9.13
N GLU A 106 21.23 15.82 -9.32
CA GLU A 106 21.71 17.20 -9.25
C GLU A 106 21.27 18.03 -10.47
N ASP A 107 21.12 17.38 -11.63
CA ASP A 107 20.77 18.03 -12.86
C ASP A 107 19.55 17.41 -13.58
N ALA A 108 19.11 18.06 -14.64
CA ALA A 108 17.95 17.61 -15.42
C ALA A 108 18.25 16.33 -16.23
N GLU A 109 19.50 16.07 -16.59
CA GLU A 109 19.86 14.87 -17.36
C GLU A 109 19.84 13.63 -16.46
N GLY A 110 20.46 13.69 -15.28
CA GLY A 110 20.39 12.64 -14.27
C GLY A 110 18.96 12.32 -13.88
N ARG A 111 18.15 13.36 -13.67
CA ARG A 111 16.72 13.18 -13.35
C ARG A 111 15.94 12.50 -14.47
N ARG A 112 16.20 12.84 -15.74
CA ARG A 112 15.58 12.15 -16.89
C ARG A 112 15.97 10.68 -16.97
N LYS A 113 17.25 10.35 -16.68
CA LYS A 113 17.72 8.96 -16.65
C LYS A 113 16.98 8.15 -15.58
N ALA A 114 16.82 8.70 -14.38
CA ALA A 114 16.07 8.07 -13.29
C ALA A 114 14.59 7.93 -13.65
N LEU A 115 13.96 8.96 -14.19
CA LEU A 115 12.57 8.92 -14.65
C LEU A 115 12.33 7.87 -15.74
N ALA A 116 13.30 7.64 -16.63
CA ALA A 116 13.20 6.59 -17.65
C ALA A 116 13.14 5.18 -17.02
N LYS A 117 13.78 4.97 -15.85
CA LYS A 117 13.67 3.71 -15.08
C LYS A 117 12.30 3.57 -14.41
N ILE A 118 11.71 4.67 -13.95
CA ILE A 118 10.42 4.74 -13.26
C ILE A 118 9.26 4.48 -14.22
N LEU A 119 9.33 5.04 -15.40
CA LEU A 119 8.23 5.06 -16.39
C LEU A 119 7.58 3.69 -16.65
N PRO A 120 8.31 2.61 -16.95
CA PRO A 120 7.69 1.32 -17.23
C PRO A 120 6.92 0.74 -16.03
N TYR A 121 7.40 0.96 -14.82
CA TYR A 121 6.72 0.52 -13.60
C TYR A 121 5.40 1.27 -13.41
N GLN A 122 5.45 2.60 -13.48
CA GLN A 122 4.26 3.42 -13.32
C GLN A 122 3.22 3.17 -14.41
N GLN A 123 3.66 2.95 -15.64
CA GLN A 123 2.79 2.58 -16.75
C GLN A 123 2.09 1.24 -16.50
N ALA A 124 2.81 0.25 -15.98
CA ALA A 124 2.25 -1.06 -15.65
C ALA A 124 1.22 -0.96 -14.52
N ASP A 125 1.53 -0.21 -13.46
CA ASP A 125 0.65 0.00 -12.31
C ASP A 125 -0.63 0.72 -12.75
N PHE A 126 -0.55 1.82 -13.50
CA PHE A 126 -1.73 2.51 -14.04
C PHE A 126 -2.56 1.64 -14.96
N LYS A 127 -1.92 0.87 -15.85
CA LYS A 127 -2.64 -0.07 -16.72
C LYS A 127 -3.44 -1.10 -15.93
N GLY A 128 -2.84 -1.63 -14.85
CA GLY A 128 -3.51 -2.55 -13.94
C GLY A 128 -4.69 -1.91 -13.20
N ILE A 129 -4.47 -0.72 -12.62
CA ILE A 129 -5.51 0.03 -11.91
C ILE A 129 -6.68 0.37 -12.84
N PHE A 130 -6.42 0.90 -14.04
CA PHE A 130 -7.48 1.26 -14.98
C PHE A 130 -8.23 0.04 -15.49
N LYS A 131 -7.56 -1.11 -15.61
CA LYS A 131 -8.20 -2.37 -15.96
C LYS A 131 -9.14 -2.85 -14.85
N ALA A 132 -8.70 -2.83 -13.60
CA ALA A 132 -9.51 -3.19 -12.44
C ALA A 132 -10.72 -2.26 -12.28
N MET A 133 -10.53 -0.97 -12.54
CA MET A 133 -11.56 0.07 -12.42
C MET A 133 -12.28 0.37 -13.74
N ALA A 134 -12.31 -0.57 -14.69
CA ALA A 134 -12.97 -0.33 -15.98
C ALA A 134 -14.39 0.21 -15.82
N GLY A 135 -14.68 1.35 -16.47
CA GLY A 135 -15.97 2.05 -16.39
C GLY A 135 -16.16 2.92 -15.14
N CYS A 136 -15.16 2.99 -14.25
CA CYS A 136 -15.20 3.80 -13.03
C CYS A 136 -14.17 4.93 -13.06
N PRO A 137 -14.46 6.09 -12.46
CA PRO A 137 -13.51 7.19 -12.40
C PRO A 137 -12.34 6.88 -11.47
N VAL A 138 -11.15 7.34 -11.87
CA VAL A 138 -9.92 7.24 -11.08
C VAL A 138 -9.31 8.63 -10.96
N THR A 139 -9.21 9.15 -9.73
CA THR A 139 -8.54 10.42 -9.44
C THR A 139 -7.09 10.14 -9.07
N VAL A 140 -6.17 10.61 -9.88
CA VAL A 140 -4.72 10.40 -9.70
C VAL A 140 -4.09 11.65 -9.11
N ARG A 141 -3.36 11.51 -8.00
CA ARG A 141 -2.46 12.56 -7.51
C ARG A 141 -1.18 12.56 -8.35
N LEU A 142 -0.77 13.72 -8.82
CA LEU A 142 0.51 13.85 -9.50
C LEU A 142 1.66 13.47 -8.55
N LEU A 143 2.76 12.97 -9.12
CA LEU A 143 3.90 12.51 -8.36
C LEU A 143 4.55 13.66 -7.57
N ASP A 144 4.53 13.54 -6.27
CA ASP A 144 5.18 14.45 -5.32
C ASP A 144 5.74 13.61 -4.16
N PRO A 145 6.94 13.01 -4.35
CA PRO A 145 7.51 12.09 -3.36
C PRO A 145 7.95 12.86 -2.11
N PRO A 146 7.36 12.58 -0.94
CA PRO A 146 7.78 13.21 0.30
C PRO A 146 9.18 12.72 0.67
N LEU A 147 10.14 13.64 0.81
CA LEU A 147 11.56 13.30 1.06
C LEU A 147 11.74 12.42 2.28
N HIS A 148 10.99 12.70 3.35
CA HIS A 148 11.08 11.96 4.61
C HIS A 148 10.61 10.49 4.51
N GLU A 149 9.88 10.11 3.47
CA GLU A 149 9.47 8.72 3.25
C GLU A 149 10.46 7.93 2.39
N PHE A 150 11.22 8.62 1.54
CA PHE A 150 12.17 8.00 0.61
C PHE A 150 13.62 8.03 1.09
N VAL A 151 13.99 8.98 1.95
CA VAL A 151 15.36 9.16 2.45
C VAL A 151 15.43 8.59 3.87
N PRO A 152 16.43 7.71 4.16
CA PRO A 152 16.64 7.19 5.52
C PRO A 152 16.92 8.29 6.54
N HIS A 153 16.38 8.12 7.76
CA HIS A 153 16.57 9.09 8.84
C HIS A 153 17.78 8.78 9.72
N ASP A 154 18.22 7.52 9.74
CA ASP A 154 19.38 7.09 10.52
C ASP A 154 20.67 7.19 9.71
N LEU A 155 21.77 7.46 10.41
CA LEU A 155 23.08 7.66 9.79
C LEU A 155 23.56 6.43 9.00
N LYS A 156 23.23 5.22 9.45
CA LYS A 156 23.61 3.99 8.77
C LYS A 156 22.90 3.85 7.44
N GLY A 157 21.60 4.05 7.43
CA GLY A 157 20.80 4.03 6.20
C GLY A 157 21.20 5.13 5.21
N GLN A 158 21.57 6.32 5.71
CA GLN A 158 22.09 7.41 4.86
C GLN A 158 23.43 7.04 4.23
N GLN A 159 24.32 6.41 5.00
CA GLN A 159 25.61 5.94 4.47
C GLN A 159 25.43 4.83 3.42
N GLU A 160 24.61 3.82 3.72
CA GLU A 160 24.28 2.75 2.77
C GLU A 160 23.66 3.29 1.47
N MET A 161 22.82 4.32 1.60
CA MET A 161 22.24 4.98 0.44
C MET A 161 23.30 5.75 -0.36
N ALA A 162 24.18 6.51 0.29
CA ALA A 162 25.30 7.22 -0.35
C ALA A 162 26.24 6.24 -1.08
N ASP A 163 26.62 5.14 -0.44
CA ASP A 163 27.48 4.11 -1.03
C ASP A 163 26.83 3.43 -2.25
N THR A 164 25.50 3.37 -2.30
CA THR A 164 24.76 2.74 -3.41
C THR A 164 24.51 3.70 -4.57
N MET A 165 24.42 4.98 -4.26
CA MET A 165 24.04 6.01 -5.24
C MET A 165 25.25 6.74 -5.86
N GLY A 166 26.44 6.64 -5.27
CA GLY A 166 27.70 7.23 -5.72
C GLY A 166 27.91 8.61 -5.16
#